data_e0772a2b2b7c4351e78fab1c68299ab6
#
_entry.id   e0772a2b2b7c4351e78fab1c68299ab6
#
_cell.length_a   1.000
_cell.length_b   1.000
_cell.length_c   1.000
_cell.angle_alpha   90.00
_cell.angle_beta   90.00
_cell.angle_gamma   90.00
#
_symmetry.space_group_name_H-M   'P 1'
#
loop_
_entity.id
_entity.type
_entity.pdbx_description
1 polymer ?
#
loop_
_entity_poly.entity_id
_entity_poly.type
_entity_poly.pdbx_seq_one_letter_code
_entity_poly.pdbx_strand_id
1 'polypeptide(L)'
;MTLLLELAHSLPWLYFSLVFLFSLMIGSFLNVVIHRLPIMLEREWQAEYHGYFSPDEEATAPERYNLMVPRSACPHCGHAITALENIPLLSWLWLKGRCRDCQAPISARYPLVELLTALLSVAVAMVITPGWGTLAALLLTWVLVALTFIDLDKMLLPDQLTLPLLWGGLLFNLAGGFAPLADAVIGAMAGYLVLWSLYWAFKLLTGKEGMGYGDFKLLAALGAWLGWQALPIILLLSSLVGAVIGISLIALHKHHQGKPIPFGPYLAIAGWIALLWGDTITRWYLSTLL
;
A
#
# COMPACT_ATOMS: atom_id res chain seq x y z
N MET A 1 -14.74 -20.67 -9.77
CA MET A 1 -13.76 -21.08 -8.74
C MET A 1 -13.13 -22.45 -9.06
N THR A 2 -13.89 -23.48 -9.41
CA THR A 2 -13.38 -24.80 -9.82
C THR A 2 -12.33 -24.71 -10.94
N LEU A 3 -12.59 -23.92 -11.97
CA LEU A 3 -11.68 -23.72 -13.10
C LEU A 3 -10.30 -23.15 -12.69
N LEU A 4 -10.24 -22.21 -11.75
CA LEU A 4 -8.95 -21.67 -11.26
C LEU A 4 -8.17 -22.70 -10.44
N LEU A 5 -8.87 -23.51 -9.65
CA LEU A 5 -8.28 -24.64 -8.91
C LEU A 5 -7.74 -25.71 -9.88
N GLU A 6 -8.54 -26.09 -10.86
CA GLU A 6 -8.13 -27.03 -11.89
C GLU A 6 -6.92 -26.51 -12.69
N LEU A 7 -6.92 -25.24 -13.06
CA LEU A 7 -5.80 -24.60 -13.75
C LEU A 7 -4.52 -24.62 -12.91
N ALA A 8 -4.64 -24.29 -11.61
CA ALA A 8 -3.48 -24.26 -10.70
C ALA A 8 -2.90 -25.66 -10.48
N HIS A 9 -3.73 -26.72 -10.49
CA HIS A 9 -3.27 -28.09 -10.35
C HIS A 9 -2.77 -28.73 -11.64
N SER A 10 -3.48 -28.49 -12.76
CA SER A 10 -3.15 -29.12 -14.06
C SER A 10 -2.04 -28.40 -14.81
N LEU A 11 -2.02 -27.05 -14.75
CA LEU A 11 -1.08 -26.20 -15.46
C LEU A 11 -0.56 -25.06 -14.55
N PRO A 12 0.20 -25.37 -13.49
CA PRO A 12 0.61 -24.37 -12.48
C PRO A 12 1.42 -23.21 -13.10
N TRP A 13 2.28 -23.49 -14.08
CA TRP A 13 3.05 -22.46 -14.77
C TRP A 13 2.14 -21.44 -15.47
N LEU A 14 1.02 -21.88 -16.08
CA LEU A 14 0.05 -20.99 -16.72
C LEU A 14 -0.69 -20.14 -15.66
N TYR A 15 -1.11 -20.75 -14.57
CA TYR A 15 -1.77 -20.05 -13.46
C TYR A 15 -0.88 -18.91 -12.91
N PHE A 16 0.38 -19.20 -12.54
CA PHE A 16 1.29 -18.19 -12.03
C PHE A 16 1.65 -17.13 -13.08
N SER A 17 1.78 -17.51 -14.34
CA SER A 17 2.00 -16.55 -15.44
C SER A 17 0.83 -15.59 -15.61
N LEU A 18 -0.41 -16.07 -15.51
CA LEU A 18 -1.61 -15.22 -15.58
C LEU A 18 -1.68 -14.26 -14.37
N VAL A 19 -1.42 -14.76 -13.16
CA VAL A 19 -1.35 -13.92 -11.96
C VAL A 19 -0.27 -12.85 -12.13
N PHE A 20 0.92 -13.23 -12.60
CA PHE A 20 2.03 -12.30 -12.82
C PHE A 20 1.66 -11.21 -13.85
N LEU A 21 1.19 -11.60 -15.04
CA LEU A 21 0.85 -10.65 -16.10
C LEU A 21 -0.30 -9.72 -15.69
N PHE A 22 -1.34 -10.26 -15.07
CA PHE A 22 -2.44 -9.45 -14.58
C PHE A 22 -1.98 -8.45 -13.52
N SER A 23 -1.15 -8.90 -12.59
CA SER A 23 -0.63 -8.03 -11.52
C SER A 23 0.39 -7.00 -12.01
N LEU A 24 1.10 -7.25 -13.11
CA LEU A 24 1.87 -6.20 -13.81
C LEU A 24 0.96 -5.06 -14.30
N MET A 25 -0.20 -5.40 -14.88
CA MET A 25 -1.18 -4.39 -15.33
C MET A 25 -1.73 -3.61 -14.14
N ILE A 26 -2.04 -4.29 -13.03
CA ILE A 26 -2.43 -3.62 -11.79
C ILE A 26 -1.30 -2.71 -11.29
N GLY A 27 -0.06 -3.16 -11.26
CA GLY A 27 1.10 -2.35 -10.87
C GLY A 27 1.25 -1.07 -11.68
N SER A 28 1.01 -1.15 -13.00
CA SER A 28 0.98 0.03 -13.87
C SER A 28 -0.14 1.00 -13.49
N PHE A 29 -1.33 0.49 -13.16
CA PHE A 29 -2.41 1.31 -12.62
C PHE A 29 -2.09 1.90 -11.24
N LEU A 30 -1.45 1.12 -10.35
CA LEU A 30 -1.01 1.62 -9.05
C LEU A 30 -0.05 2.80 -9.18
N ASN A 31 0.83 2.84 -10.17
CA ASN A 31 1.67 4.02 -10.44
C ASN A 31 0.82 5.29 -10.67
N VAL A 32 -0.32 5.16 -11.35
CA VAL A 32 -1.26 6.29 -11.54
C VAL A 32 -1.89 6.68 -10.20
N VAL A 33 -2.33 5.71 -9.39
CA VAL A 33 -2.90 5.98 -8.05
C VAL A 33 -1.89 6.65 -7.14
N ILE A 34 -0.67 6.11 -7.05
CA ILE A 34 0.43 6.62 -6.22
C ILE A 34 0.74 8.09 -6.56
N HIS A 35 0.76 8.42 -7.84
CA HIS A 35 1.08 9.78 -8.28
C HIS A 35 -0.11 10.74 -8.15
N ARG A 36 -1.31 10.33 -8.57
CA ARG A 36 -2.45 11.24 -8.71
C ARG A 36 -3.26 11.42 -7.44
N LEU A 37 -3.45 10.36 -6.65
CA LEU A 37 -4.31 10.44 -5.47
C LEU A 37 -3.84 11.50 -4.46
N PRO A 38 -2.56 11.62 -4.12
CA PRO A 38 -2.10 12.71 -3.24
C PRO A 38 -2.35 14.11 -3.84
N ILE A 39 -2.15 14.28 -5.15
CA ILE A 39 -2.39 15.57 -5.83
C ILE A 39 -3.88 15.91 -5.82
N MET A 40 -4.76 14.93 -6.01
CA MET A 40 -6.21 15.13 -5.93
C MET A 40 -6.60 15.63 -4.54
N LEU A 41 -6.07 15.00 -3.49
CA LEU A 41 -6.32 15.39 -2.11
C LEU A 41 -5.76 16.78 -1.78
N GLU A 42 -4.53 17.08 -2.20
CA GLU A 42 -3.95 18.40 -2.02
C GLU A 42 -4.81 19.50 -2.67
N ARG A 43 -5.34 19.25 -3.87
CA ARG A 43 -6.24 20.19 -4.56
C ARG A 43 -7.59 20.34 -3.84
N GLU A 44 -8.14 19.24 -3.34
CA GLU A 44 -9.40 19.25 -2.58
C GLU A 44 -9.24 20.06 -1.30
N TRP A 45 -8.21 19.82 -0.51
CA TRP A 45 -7.90 20.58 0.70
C TRP A 45 -7.64 22.08 0.42
N GLN A 46 -6.94 22.39 -0.67
CA GLN A 46 -6.74 23.78 -1.08
C GLN A 46 -8.08 24.45 -1.44
N ALA A 47 -8.94 23.76 -2.19
CA ALA A 47 -10.26 24.30 -2.55
C ALA A 47 -11.14 24.52 -1.31
N GLU A 48 -11.14 23.59 -0.36
CA GLU A 48 -11.83 23.73 0.91
C GLU A 48 -11.28 24.93 1.72
N TYR A 49 -9.96 25.03 1.82
CA TYR A 49 -9.30 26.15 2.53
C TYR A 49 -9.68 27.49 1.92
N HIS A 50 -9.59 27.64 0.59
CA HIS A 50 -10.00 28.89 -0.10
C HIS A 50 -11.48 29.18 0.08
N GLY A 51 -12.34 28.18 0.01
CA GLY A 51 -13.78 28.35 0.24
C GLY A 51 -14.12 28.87 1.64
N TYR A 52 -13.32 28.53 2.66
CA TYR A 52 -13.52 29.03 4.02
C TYR A 52 -12.88 30.39 4.30
N PHE A 53 -11.70 30.66 3.77
CA PHE A 53 -10.89 31.81 4.16
C PHE A 53 -10.88 32.95 3.11
N SER A 54 -11.25 32.68 1.86
CA SER A 54 -11.24 33.66 0.76
C SER A 54 -12.49 33.49 -0.14
N PRO A 55 -13.73 33.55 0.42
CA PRO A 55 -14.95 33.27 -0.35
C PRO A 55 -15.24 34.31 -1.45
N ASP A 56 -14.63 35.51 -1.39
CA ASP A 56 -14.84 36.58 -2.35
C ASP A 56 -13.87 36.52 -3.56
N GLU A 57 -12.87 35.64 -3.54
CA GLU A 57 -12.04 35.40 -4.71
C GLU A 57 -12.77 34.41 -5.65
N GLU A 58 -13.11 34.86 -6.87
CA GLU A 58 -13.65 33.99 -7.92
C GLU A 58 -12.65 32.83 -8.16
N ALA A 59 -12.93 31.70 -7.50
CA ALA A 59 -12.18 30.48 -7.75
C ALA A 59 -12.42 30.07 -9.20
N THR A 60 -11.42 30.27 -10.07
CA THR A 60 -11.44 29.68 -11.40
C THR A 60 -11.67 28.19 -11.24
N ALA A 61 -12.75 27.67 -11.83
CA ALA A 61 -13.15 26.27 -11.69
C ALA A 61 -11.93 25.39 -11.99
N PRO A 62 -11.46 24.57 -11.01
CA PRO A 62 -10.24 23.82 -11.20
C PRO A 62 -10.41 22.86 -12.37
N GLU A 63 -9.42 22.80 -13.27
CA GLU A 63 -9.40 21.81 -14.33
C GLU A 63 -9.64 20.41 -13.74
N ARG A 64 -10.54 19.66 -14.39
CA ARG A 64 -10.90 18.32 -13.94
C ARG A 64 -9.66 17.43 -13.85
N TYR A 65 -9.27 17.04 -12.64
CA TYR A 65 -8.14 16.18 -12.37
C TYR A 65 -8.58 14.97 -11.54
N ASN A 66 -8.45 13.78 -12.10
CA ASN A 66 -8.80 12.52 -11.43
C ASN A 66 -7.89 11.37 -11.93
N LEU A 67 -8.17 10.14 -11.54
CA LEU A 67 -7.37 8.97 -11.95
C LEU A 67 -7.42 8.72 -13.47
N MET A 68 -8.42 9.24 -14.19
CA MET A 68 -8.61 9.02 -15.63
C MET A 68 -8.23 10.25 -16.47
N VAL A 69 -8.39 11.46 -15.93
CA VAL A 69 -8.21 12.73 -16.64
C VAL A 69 -7.23 13.61 -15.87
N PRO A 70 -6.26 14.24 -16.56
CA PRO A 70 -5.87 14.14 -17.98
C PRO A 70 -5.25 12.77 -18.32
N ARG A 71 -5.08 12.47 -19.60
CA ARG A 71 -4.33 11.27 -20.05
C ARG A 71 -2.89 11.34 -19.55
N SER A 72 -2.27 10.16 -19.37
CA SER A 72 -0.85 10.09 -19.02
C SER A 72 0.00 10.66 -20.15
N ALA A 73 0.90 11.56 -19.80
CA ALA A 73 1.75 12.27 -20.76
C ALA A 73 3.16 12.45 -20.20
N CYS A 74 4.12 12.64 -21.08
CA CYS A 74 5.49 12.98 -20.70
C CYS A 74 5.50 14.36 -20.02
N PRO A 75 6.07 14.51 -18.81
CA PRO A 75 6.10 15.81 -18.11
C PRO A 75 6.99 16.86 -18.80
N HIS A 76 7.90 16.45 -19.71
CA HIS A 76 8.84 17.34 -20.38
C HIS A 76 8.32 17.87 -21.72
N CYS A 77 7.65 17.05 -22.54
CA CYS A 77 7.21 17.45 -23.89
C CYS A 77 5.70 17.37 -24.09
N GLY A 78 4.93 16.88 -23.13
CA GLY A 78 3.48 16.74 -23.26
C GLY A 78 3.03 15.56 -24.16
N HIS A 79 3.97 14.76 -24.72
CA HIS A 79 3.63 13.59 -25.53
C HIS A 79 2.66 12.68 -24.80
N ALA A 80 1.50 12.39 -25.39
CA ALA A 80 0.50 11.50 -24.81
C ALA A 80 0.95 10.03 -24.90
N ILE A 81 1.08 9.37 -23.76
CA ILE A 81 1.52 7.98 -23.66
C ILE A 81 0.47 7.07 -24.33
N THR A 82 0.87 6.32 -25.34
CA THR A 82 0.01 5.36 -26.03
C THR A 82 -0.13 4.05 -25.25
N ALA A 83 -1.11 3.21 -25.61
CA ALA A 83 -1.30 1.91 -24.95
C ALA A 83 -0.06 0.99 -25.08
N LEU A 84 0.65 1.06 -26.23
CA LEU A 84 1.88 0.28 -26.43
C LEU A 84 3.05 0.78 -25.56
N GLU A 85 3.13 2.08 -25.37
CA GLU A 85 4.13 2.70 -24.49
C GLU A 85 3.82 2.52 -23.00
N ASN A 86 2.63 2.02 -22.68
CA ASN A 86 2.17 1.72 -21.33
C ASN A 86 2.14 0.22 -21.00
N ILE A 87 2.70 -0.64 -21.88
CA ILE A 87 2.85 -2.07 -21.56
C ILE A 87 3.85 -2.22 -20.43
N PRO A 88 3.43 -2.78 -19.27
CA PRO A 88 4.27 -2.82 -18.08
C PRO A 88 5.61 -3.51 -18.33
N LEU A 89 6.69 -2.98 -17.77
CA LEU A 89 8.08 -3.41 -17.92
C LEU A 89 8.60 -3.36 -19.36
N LEU A 90 7.86 -3.93 -20.31
CA LEU A 90 8.33 -4.12 -21.69
C LEU A 90 8.53 -2.77 -22.41
N SER A 91 7.61 -1.83 -22.24
CA SER A 91 7.74 -0.52 -22.85
C SER A 91 8.96 0.24 -22.34
N TRP A 92 9.21 0.19 -21.02
CA TRP A 92 10.38 0.82 -20.41
C TRP A 92 11.70 0.21 -20.90
N LEU A 93 11.76 -1.11 -21.01
CA LEU A 93 12.93 -1.84 -21.54
C LEU A 93 13.16 -1.50 -23.04
N TRP A 94 12.11 -1.53 -23.83
CA TRP A 94 12.18 -1.22 -25.27
C TRP A 94 12.60 0.23 -25.52
N LEU A 95 12.02 1.17 -24.78
CA LEU A 95 12.38 2.59 -24.85
C LEU A 95 13.68 2.94 -24.11
N LYS A 96 14.36 1.94 -23.53
CA LYS A 96 15.61 2.10 -22.75
C LYS A 96 15.48 3.16 -21.64
N GLY A 97 14.31 3.22 -21.01
CA GLY A 97 14.01 4.18 -19.96
C GLY A 97 13.92 5.64 -20.41
N ARG A 98 13.54 5.91 -21.66
CA ARG A 98 13.47 7.26 -22.23
C ARG A 98 12.14 7.52 -22.93
N CYS A 99 11.70 8.78 -22.91
CA CYS A 99 10.53 9.20 -23.68
C CYS A 99 10.78 8.97 -25.18
N ARG A 100 9.76 8.51 -25.88
CA ARG A 100 9.85 8.26 -27.34
C ARG A 100 10.16 9.52 -28.14
N ASP A 101 9.57 10.66 -27.77
CA ASP A 101 9.69 11.91 -28.52
C ASP A 101 10.90 12.75 -28.07
N CYS A 102 10.96 13.13 -26.81
CA CYS A 102 11.99 14.08 -26.33
C CYS A 102 13.22 13.41 -25.69
N GLN A 103 13.24 12.07 -25.60
CA GLN A 103 14.34 11.28 -25.01
C GLN A 103 14.65 11.60 -23.53
N ALA A 104 13.78 12.35 -22.84
CA ALA A 104 13.90 12.60 -21.41
C ALA A 104 13.84 11.25 -20.63
N PRO A 105 14.62 11.10 -19.54
CA PRO A 105 14.67 9.85 -18.79
C PRO A 105 13.36 9.57 -18.06
N ILE A 106 12.90 8.33 -18.13
CA ILE A 106 11.74 7.80 -17.37
C ILE A 106 12.29 7.09 -16.14
N SER A 107 11.80 7.46 -14.96
CA SER A 107 12.25 6.88 -13.69
C SER A 107 12.08 5.36 -13.68
N ALA A 108 13.12 4.65 -13.22
CA ALA A 108 13.09 3.20 -13.00
C ALA A 108 12.09 2.78 -11.90
N ARG A 109 11.56 3.72 -11.14
CA ARG A 109 10.53 3.49 -10.13
C ARG A 109 9.25 2.90 -10.73
N TYR A 110 8.82 3.36 -11.92
CA TYR A 110 7.62 2.85 -12.59
C TYR A 110 7.69 1.34 -12.81
N PRO A 111 8.68 0.81 -13.55
CA PRO A 111 8.81 -0.64 -13.72
C PRO A 111 9.13 -1.37 -12.41
N LEU A 112 9.74 -0.73 -11.42
CA LEU A 112 9.96 -1.33 -10.10
C LEU A 112 8.63 -1.60 -9.38
N VAL A 113 7.71 -0.64 -9.35
CA VAL A 113 6.38 -0.83 -8.74
C VAL A 113 5.60 -1.93 -9.46
N GLU A 114 5.64 -1.96 -10.79
CA GLU A 114 4.99 -2.98 -11.60
C GLU A 114 5.52 -4.37 -11.27
N LEU A 115 6.84 -4.54 -11.28
CA LEU A 115 7.51 -5.81 -10.99
C LEU A 115 7.26 -6.26 -9.55
N LEU A 116 7.41 -5.35 -8.59
CA LEU A 116 7.16 -5.64 -7.18
C LEU A 116 5.72 -6.11 -6.95
N THR A 117 4.74 -5.41 -7.53
CA THR A 117 3.32 -5.79 -7.45
C THR A 117 3.11 -7.20 -8.00
N ALA A 118 3.69 -7.52 -9.14
CA ALA A 118 3.57 -8.84 -9.76
C ALA A 118 4.24 -9.94 -8.93
N LEU A 119 5.45 -9.71 -8.42
CA LEU A 119 6.17 -10.69 -7.60
C LEU A 119 5.47 -10.96 -6.27
N LEU A 120 4.98 -9.92 -5.58
CA LEU A 120 4.21 -10.08 -4.34
C LEU A 120 2.90 -10.83 -4.60
N SER A 121 2.25 -10.59 -5.73
CA SER A 121 1.03 -11.30 -6.11
C SER A 121 1.28 -12.78 -6.40
N VAL A 122 2.39 -13.12 -7.05
CA VAL A 122 2.79 -14.52 -7.27
C VAL A 122 3.09 -15.19 -5.93
N ALA A 123 3.77 -14.51 -5.01
CA ALA A 123 4.04 -15.04 -3.67
C ALA A 123 2.73 -15.33 -2.91
N VAL A 124 1.72 -14.44 -2.98
CA VAL A 124 0.38 -14.70 -2.45
C VAL A 124 -0.24 -15.95 -3.08
N ALA A 125 -0.19 -16.06 -4.41
CA ALA A 125 -0.75 -17.19 -5.15
C ALA A 125 -0.04 -18.52 -4.88
N MET A 126 1.23 -18.49 -4.45
CA MET A 126 2.00 -19.68 -4.05
C MET A 126 1.61 -20.17 -2.65
N VAL A 127 1.25 -19.26 -1.75
CA VAL A 127 0.99 -19.59 -0.33
C VAL A 127 -0.50 -19.85 -0.07
N ILE A 128 -1.38 -19.06 -0.70
CA ILE A 128 -2.82 -19.12 -0.46
C ILE A 128 -3.48 -19.94 -1.57
N THR A 129 -4.25 -20.97 -1.18
CA THR A 129 -4.99 -21.82 -2.12
C THR A 129 -5.87 -21.00 -3.06
N PRO A 130 -5.86 -21.26 -4.38
CA PRO A 130 -6.66 -20.52 -5.34
C PRO A 130 -8.16 -20.47 -4.96
N GLY A 131 -8.66 -19.26 -4.78
CA GLY A 131 -10.02 -19.08 -4.28
C GLY A 131 -10.36 -17.62 -4.01
N TRP A 132 -11.48 -17.39 -3.32
CA TRP A 132 -11.87 -16.05 -2.87
C TRP A 132 -10.84 -15.46 -1.91
N GLY A 133 -10.19 -16.30 -1.09
CA GLY A 133 -9.10 -15.89 -0.21
C GLY A 133 -7.91 -15.33 -0.96
N THR A 134 -7.51 -15.98 -2.07
CA THR A 134 -6.43 -15.48 -2.92
C THR A 134 -6.78 -14.13 -3.54
N LEU A 135 -8.00 -13.96 -4.06
CA LEU A 135 -8.43 -12.68 -4.64
C LEU A 135 -8.43 -11.55 -3.59
N ALA A 136 -8.92 -11.86 -2.39
CA ALA A 136 -8.94 -10.94 -1.27
C ALA A 136 -7.51 -10.56 -0.81
N ALA A 137 -6.61 -11.54 -0.71
CA ALA A 137 -5.20 -11.32 -0.38
C ALA A 137 -4.45 -10.51 -1.45
N LEU A 138 -4.76 -10.72 -2.73
CA LEU A 138 -4.23 -9.92 -3.84
C LEU A 138 -4.68 -8.45 -3.72
N LEU A 139 -5.98 -8.22 -3.47
CA LEU A 139 -6.51 -6.86 -3.28
C LEU A 139 -5.81 -6.17 -2.10
N LEU A 140 -5.70 -6.85 -0.95
CA LEU A 140 -4.95 -6.33 0.20
C LEU A 140 -3.51 -5.98 -0.20
N THR A 141 -2.82 -6.88 -0.89
CA THR A 141 -1.43 -6.68 -1.35
C THR A 141 -1.30 -5.44 -2.22
N TRP A 142 -2.18 -5.25 -3.20
CA TRP A 142 -2.13 -4.10 -4.12
C TRP A 142 -2.37 -2.77 -3.41
N VAL A 143 -3.33 -2.74 -2.47
CA VAL A 143 -3.58 -1.53 -1.67
C VAL A 143 -2.39 -1.23 -0.75
N LEU A 144 -1.79 -2.23 -0.12
CA LEU A 144 -0.59 -2.06 0.71
C LEU A 144 0.60 -1.54 -0.11
N VAL A 145 0.79 -2.01 -1.35
CA VAL A 145 1.81 -1.45 -2.27
C VAL A 145 1.53 0.03 -2.54
N ALA A 146 0.30 0.40 -2.89
CA ALA A 146 -0.04 1.81 -3.13
C ALA A 146 0.21 2.68 -1.90
N LEU A 147 -0.28 2.27 -0.72
CA LEU A 147 -0.08 2.98 0.54
C LEU A 147 1.41 3.14 0.89
N THR A 148 2.20 2.08 0.68
CA THR A 148 3.65 2.11 0.92
C THR A 148 4.32 3.21 0.11
N PHE A 149 4.06 3.27 -1.20
CA PHE A 149 4.71 4.26 -2.06
C PHE A 149 4.16 5.68 -1.88
N ILE A 150 2.88 5.83 -1.55
CA ILE A 150 2.31 7.15 -1.21
C ILE A 150 2.95 7.68 0.08
N ASP A 151 3.08 6.84 1.10
CA ASP A 151 3.65 7.25 2.38
C ASP A 151 5.15 7.57 2.27
N LEU A 152 5.91 6.80 1.48
CA LEU A 152 7.31 7.12 1.17
C LEU A 152 7.48 8.48 0.47
N ASP A 153 6.50 8.91 -0.33
CA ASP A 153 6.59 10.16 -1.11
C ASP A 153 6.07 11.38 -0.34
N LYS A 154 4.95 11.20 0.35
CA LYS A 154 4.15 12.30 0.88
C LYS A 154 3.93 12.23 2.39
N MET A 155 4.38 11.15 3.06
CA MET A 155 4.07 10.87 4.49
C MET A 155 2.56 10.93 4.74
N LEU A 156 1.79 10.35 3.83
CA LEU A 156 0.34 10.37 3.81
C LEU A 156 -0.20 8.96 3.57
N LEU A 157 -1.15 8.54 4.40
CA LEU A 157 -1.95 7.32 4.20
C LEU A 157 -3.39 7.74 3.95
N PRO A 158 -3.82 7.83 2.67
CA PRO A 158 -5.13 8.36 2.31
C PRO A 158 -6.29 7.56 2.87
N ASP A 159 -7.29 8.24 3.41
CA ASP A 159 -8.53 7.63 3.92
C ASP A 159 -9.31 6.92 2.81
N GLN A 160 -9.19 7.40 1.57
CA GLN A 160 -9.79 6.79 0.39
C GLN A 160 -9.25 5.38 0.08
N LEU A 161 -8.12 5.00 0.67
CA LEU A 161 -7.56 3.65 0.59
C LEU A 161 -7.68 2.91 1.93
N THR A 162 -7.33 3.54 3.04
CA THR A 162 -7.29 2.88 4.36
C THR A 162 -8.67 2.50 4.88
N LEU A 163 -9.69 3.37 4.74
CA LEU A 163 -11.03 3.07 5.22
C LEU A 163 -11.76 2.02 4.37
N PRO A 164 -11.77 2.08 3.02
CA PRO A 164 -12.30 0.98 2.22
C PRO A 164 -11.58 -0.33 2.46
N LEU A 165 -10.25 -0.30 2.71
CA LEU A 165 -9.48 -1.49 3.07
C LEU A 165 -9.97 -2.08 4.39
N LEU A 166 -10.18 -1.27 5.43
CA LEU A 166 -10.69 -1.71 6.72
C LEU A 166 -12.07 -2.37 6.58
N TRP A 167 -13.01 -1.68 5.91
CA TRP A 167 -14.36 -2.20 5.69
C TRP A 167 -14.35 -3.47 4.81
N GLY A 168 -13.48 -3.50 3.79
CA GLY A 168 -13.27 -4.69 2.95
C GLY A 168 -12.84 -5.90 3.76
N GLY A 169 -11.94 -5.73 4.74
CA GLY A 169 -11.51 -6.79 5.65
C GLY A 169 -12.64 -7.32 6.52
N LEU A 170 -13.45 -6.43 7.11
CA LEU A 170 -14.61 -6.82 7.91
C LEU A 170 -15.65 -7.56 7.07
N LEU A 171 -15.96 -7.06 5.87
CA LEU A 171 -16.92 -7.69 4.96
C LEU A 171 -16.43 -9.06 4.48
N PHE A 172 -15.15 -9.20 4.18
CA PHE A 172 -14.55 -10.47 3.78
C PHE A 172 -14.63 -11.50 4.94
N ASN A 173 -14.33 -11.07 6.16
CA ASN A 173 -14.39 -11.94 7.35
C ASN A 173 -15.83 -12.25 7.77
N LEU A 174 -16.81 -11.39 7.48
CA LEU A 174 -18.24 -11.70 7.63
C LEU A 174 -18.65 -12.88 6.72
N ALA A 175 -18.03 -13.01 5.54
CA ALA A 175 -18.25 -14.11 4.62
C ALA A 175 -17.38 -15.37 4.92
N GLY A 176 -16.74 -15.45 6.08
CA GLY A 176 -15.89 -16.60 6.46
C GLY A 176 -14.46 -16.49 5.92
N GLY A 177 -13.89 -15.28 5.93
CA GLY A 177 -12.56 -14.95 5.42
C GLY A 177 -11.39 -15.53 6.23
N PHE A 178 -10.37 -14.69 6.52
CA PHE A 178 -9.14 -15.14 7.19
C PHE A 178 -9.28 -15.28 8.71
N ALA A 179 -10.19 -14.53 9.34
CA ALA A 179 -10.41 -14.53 10.77
C ALA A 179 -11.91 -14.55 11.11
N PRO A 180 -12.31 -15.08 12.28
CA PRO A 180 -13.66 -14.90 12.78
C PRO A 180 -14.03 -13.40 12.85
N LEU A 181 -15.29 -13.05 12.50
CA LEU A 181 -15.72 -11.65 12.48
C LEU A 181 -15.49 -10.94 13.82
N ALA A 182 -15.72 -11.61 14.94
CA ALA A 182 -15.48 -11.06 16.27
C ALA A 182 -14.00 -10.67 16.46
N ASP A 183 -13.08 -11.53 16.03
CA ASP A 183 -11.64 -11.27 16.11
C ASP A 183 -11.21 -10.15 15.15
N ALA A 184 -11.83 -10.07 13.99
CA ALA A 184 -11.60 -8.99 13.02
C ALA A 184 -12.05 -7.63 13.57
N VAL A 185 -13.23 -7.57 14.20
CA VAL A 185 -13.73 -6.34 14.84
C VAL A 185 -12.84 -5.93 16.01
N ILE A 186 -12.50 -6.88 16.90
CA ILE A 186 -11.56 -6.62 18.01
C ILE A 186 -10.20 -6.17 17.44
N GLY A 187 -9.74 -6.80 16.36
CA GLY A 187 -8.49 -6.44 15.67
C GLY A 187 -8.51 -5.02 15.12
N ALA A 188 -9.60 -4.61 14.48
CA ALA A 188 -9.77 -3.24 14.01
C ALA A 188 -9.71 -2.22 15.15
N MET A 189 -10.46 -2.47 16.23
CA MET A 189 -10.50 -1.60 17.41
C MET A 189 -9.13 -1.56 18.11
N ALA A 190 -8.54 -2.71 18.39
CA ALA A 190 -7.26 -2.80 19.08
C ALA A 190 -6.12 -2.19 18.25
N GLY A 191 -6.10 -2.45 16.92
CA GLY A 191 -5.10 -1.87 16.02
C GLY A 191 -5.11 -0.35 16.03
N TYR A 192 -6.30 0.27 16.00
CA TYR A 192 -6.42 1.71 16.13
C TYR A 192 -5.99 2.21 17.51
N LEU A 193 -6.56 1.63 18.57
CA LEU A 193 -6.40 2.12 19.94
C LEU A 193 -4.97 1.97 20.48
N VAL A 194 -4.25 0.91 20.10
CA VAL A 194 -2.87 0.71 20.56
C VAL A 194 -1.96 1.82 20.06
N LEU A 195 -1.97 2.13 18.75
CA LEU A 195 -1.14 3.22 18.22
C LEU A 195 -1.65 4.60 18.66
N TRP A 196 -2.97 4.79 18.77
CA TRP A 196 -3.56 6.01 19.31
C TRP A 196 -3.13 6.25 20.75
N SER A 197 -3.15 5.24 21.61
CA SER A 197 -2.71 5.33 23.00
C SER A 197 -1.21 5.66 23.09
N LEU A 198 -0.40 5.01 22.25
CA LEU A 198 1.04 5.26 22.18
C LEU A 198 1.34 6.69 21.72
N TYR A 199 0.62 7.18 20.71
CA TYR A 199 0.72 8.56 20.23
C TYR A 199 0.44 9.57 21.36
N TRP A 200 -0.67 9.41 22.08
CA TRP A 200 -1.01 10.33 23.16
C TRP A 200 -0.04 10.23 24.34
N ALA A 201 0.39 9.02 24.72
CA ALA A 201 1.41 8.84 25.74
C ALA A 201 2.71 9.58 25.34
N PHE A 202 3.18 9.43 24.11
CA PHE A 202 4.37 10.11 23.61
C PHE A 202 4.18 11.64 23.56
N LYS A 203 3.05 12.12 23.05
CA LYS A 203 2.75 13.55 22.95
C LYS A 203 2.66 14.23 24.32
N LEU A 204 2.04 13.57 25.30
CA LEU A 204 1.95 14.09 26.67
C LEU A 204 3.31 14.13 27.39
N LEU A 205 4.18 13.15 27.12
CA LEU A 205 5.51 13.07 27.75
C LEU A 205 6.54 14.00 27.08
N THR A 206 6.48 14.18 25.76
CA THR A 206 7.53 14.88 25.01
C THR A 206 7.10 16.20 24.40
N GLY A 207 5.78 16.48 24.33
CA GLY A 207 5.23 17.64 23.63
C GLY A 207 5.31 17.55 22.10
N LYS A 208 5.79 16.41 21.54
CA LYS A 208 6.00 16.22 20.09
C LYS A 208 5.02 15.21 19.51
N GLU A 209 4.68 15.37 18.24
CA GLU A 209 3.91 14.40 17.49
C GLU A 209 4.86 13.37 16.90
N GLY A 210 4.72 12.10 17.32
CA GLY A 210 5.64 11.04 16.95
C GLY A 210 5.24 10.24 15.70
N MET A 211 3.93 10.30 15.28
CA MET A 211 3.40 9.46 14.20
C MET A 211 2.11 10.06 13.65
N GLY A 212 1.72 9.69 12.44
CA GLY A 212 0.50 10.16 11.78
C GLY A 212 -0.74 9.33 12.17
N TYR A 213 -1.93 9.96 12.10
CA TYR A 213 -3.21 9.25 12.30
C TYR A 213 -3.49 8.17 11.24
N GLY A 214 -2.83 8.26 10.09
CA GLY A 214 -2.93 7.27 9.02
C GLY A 214 -2.42 5.90 9.43
N ASP A 215 -1.34 5.86 10.24
CA ASP A 215 -0.76 4.60 10.75
C ASP A 215 -1.75 3.83 11.63
N PHE A 216 -2.57 4.56 12.45
CA PHE A 216 -3.60 3.92 13.29
C PHE A 216 -4.68 3.26 12.42
N LYS A 217 -5.11 3.94 11.35
CA LYS A 217 -6.11 3.42 10.40
C LYS A 217 -5.57 2.24 9.62
N LEU A 218 -4.30 2.28 9.22
CA LEU A 218 -3.65 1.16 8.53
C LEU A 218 -3.55 -0.07 9.43
N LEU A 219 -3.11 0.09 10.68
CA LEU A 219 -3.04 -1.03 11.62
C LEU A 219 -4.44 -1.56 11.97
N ALA A 220 -5.43 -0.69 12.08
CA ALA A 220 -6.83 -1.08 12.24
C ALA A 220 -7.33 -1.90 11.03
N ALA A 221 -6.99 -1.48 9.80
CA ALA A 221 -7.31 -2.23 8.59
C ALA A 221 -6.65 -3.61 8.60
N LEU A 222 -5.36 -3.70 8.94
CA LEU A 222 -4.67 -5.00 9.07
C LEU A 222 -5.31 -5.91 10.12
N GLY A 223 -5.72 -5.34 11.27
CA GLY A 223 -6.48 -6.06 12.29
C GLY A 223 -7.85 -6.53 11.81
N ALA A 224 -8.54 -5.72 10.99
CA ALA A 224 -9.81 -6.08 10.37
C ALA A 224 -9.68 -7.27 9.38
N TRP A 225 -8.54 -7.41 8.70
CA TRP A 225 -8.27 -8.51 7.78
C TRP A 225 -7.81 -9.78 8.49
N LEU A 226 -6.89 -9.66 9.46
CA LEU A 226 -6.12 -10.77 10.02
C LEU A 226 -6.52 -11.15 11.44
N GLY A 227 -7.42 -10.38 12.07
CA GLY A 227 -7.77 -10.54 13.47
C GLY A 227 -6.76 -9.90 14.43
N TRP A 228 -7.15 -9.80 15.71
CA TRP A 228 -6.32 -9.17 16.75
C TRP A 228 -5.05 -9.97 17.08
N GLN A 229 -5.06 -11.28 16.85
CA GLN A 229 -3.93 -12.18 17.09
C GLN A 229 -2.71 -11.85 16.24
N ALA A 230 -2.92 -11.26 15.07
CA ALA A 230 -1.84 -10.86 14.17
C ALA A 230 -1.17 -9.52 14.59
N LEU A 231 -1.85 -8.68 15.38
CA LEU A 231 -1.35 -7.34 15.74
C LEU A 231 0.00 -7.35 16.47
N PRO A 232 0.26 -8.23 17.47
CA PRO A 232 1.56 -8.27 18.14
C PRO A 232 2.72 -8.52 17.18
N ILE A 233 2.56 -9.45 16.24
CA ILE A 233 3.59 -9.77 15.24
C ILE A 233 3.80 -8.57 14.30
N ILE A 234 2.72 -7.96 13.81
CA ILE A 234 2.79 -6.80 12.92
C ILE A 234 3.53 -5.66 13.61
N LEU A 235 3.21 -5.37 14.86
CA LEU A 235 3.87 -4.31 15.63
C LEU A 235 5.35 -4.61 15.89
N LEU A 236 5.68 -5.84 16.27
CA LEU A 236 7.08 -6.24 16.50
C LEU A 236 7.91 -6.16 15.22
N LEU A 237 7.42 -6.72 14.12
CA LEU A 237 8.13 -6.70 12.84
C LEU A 237 8.29 -5.27 12.30
N SER A 238 7.21 -4.47 12.32
CA SER A 238 7.27 -3.09 11.82
C SER A 238 8.21 -2.23 12.66
N SER A 239 8.18 -2.37 13.99
CA SER A 239 9.07 -1.65 14.89
C SER A 239 10.52 -2.07 14.73
N LEU A 240 10.79 -3.36 14.58
CA LEU A 240 12.13 -3.89 14.37
C LEU A 240 12.73 -3.39 13.04
N VAL A 241 11.98 -3.52 11.94
CA VAL A 241 12.42 -3.07 10.61
C VAL A 241 12.60 -1.54 10.61
N GLY A 242 11.64 -0.81 11.19
CA GLY A 242 11.71 0.65 11.31
C GLY A 242 12.93 1.11 12.12
N ALA A 243 13.22 0.44 13.26
CA ALA A 243 14.40 0.74 14.07
C ALA A 243 15.71 0.44 13.32
N VAL A 244 15.82 -0.71 12.65
CA VAL A 244 17.01 -1.07 11.88
C VAL A 244 17.27 -0.06 10.76
N ILE A 245 16.24 0.31 10.00
CA ILE A 245 16.36 1.29 8.91
C ILE A 245 16.65 2.68 9.47
N GLY A 246 15.95 3.12 10.52
CA GLY A 246 16.17 4.42 11.15
C GLY A 246 17.61 4.57 11.68
N ILE A 247 18.10 3.58 12.43
CA ILE A 247 19.48 3.55 12.94
C ILE A 247 20.48 3.55 11.79
N SER A 248 20.23 2.76 10.74
CA SER A 248 21.12 2.68 9.57
C SER A 248 21.21 4.01 8.83
N LEU A 249 20.10 4.71 8.66
CA LEU A 249 20.07 6.02 8.01
C LEU A 249 20.81 7.10 8.83
N ILE A 250 20.69 7.06 10.14
CA ILE A 250 21.42 7.96 11.05
C ILE A 250 22.94 7.64 11.01
N ALA A 251 23.31 6.36 11.11
CA ALA A 251 24.69 5.92 11.09
C ALA A 251 25.41 6.26 9.77
N LEU A 252 24.69 6.22 8.65
CA LEU A 252 25.23 6.57 7.34
C LEU A 252 25.22 8.09 7.06
N HIS A 253 24.89 8.93 8.05
CA HIS A 253 24.79 10.40 7.93
C HIS A 253 23.87 10.88 6.79
N LYS A 254 22.95 10.01 6.33
CA LYS A 254 21.99 10.31 5.26
C LYS A 254 20.71 10.96 5.79
N HIS A 255 20.52 10.96 7.10
CA HIS A 255 19.34 11.51 7.73
C HIS A 255 19.74 12.53 8.80
N HIS A 256 19.27 13.77 8.67
CA HIS A 256 19.46 14.78 9.73
C HIS A 256 18.51 14.45 10.89
N GLN A 257 18.99 14.58 12.12
CA GLN A 257 18.16 14.44 13.32
C GLN A 257 16.95 15.39 13.23
N GLY A 258 15.75 14.83 13.33
CA GLY A 258 14.50 15.59 13.34
C GLY A 258 13.66 15.51 12.05
N LYS A 259 14.11 14.86 10.97
CA LYS A 259 13.21 14.56 9.85
C LYS A 259 12.34 13.34 10.20
N PRO A 260 11.02 13.39 10.00
CA PRO A 260 10.16 12.23 10.23
C PRO A 260 10.46 11.12 9.21
N ILE A 261 10.32 9.86 9.64
CA ILE A 261 10.45 8.67 8.80
C ILE A 261 9.04 8.08 8.66
N PRO A 262 8.56 7.79 7.43
CA PRO A 262 7.25 7.20 7.26
C PRO A 262 7.20 5.81 7.92
N PHE A 263 6.17 5.54 8.73
CA PHE A 263 6.01 4.27 9.44
C PHE A 263 5.10 3.30 8.69
N GLY A 264 4.20 3.82 7.85
CA GLY A 264 3.27 3.04 7.04
C GLY A 264 3.91 1.92 6.20
N PRO A 265 5.06 2.15 5.52
CA PRO A 265 5.74 1.10 4.76
C PRO A 265 6.13 -0.12 5.62
N TYR A 266 6.58 0.11 6.84
CA TYR A 266 6.96 -0.98 7.75
C TYR A 266 5.75 -1.74 8.26
N LEU A 267 4.63 -1.04 8.55
CA LEU A 267 3.35 -1.66 8.88
C LEU A 267 2.81 -2.48 7.70
N ALA A 268 2.87 -1.95 6.49
CA ALA A 268 2.40 -2.63 5.28
C ALA A 268 3.19 -3.92 5.02
N ILE A 269 4.52 -3.86 5.10
CA ILE A 269 5.40 -5.04 4.94
C ILE A 269 5.12 -6.07 6.04
N ALA A 270 5.05 -5.63 7.30
CA ALA A 270 4.77 -6.51 8.43
C ALA A 270 3.39 -7.17 8.32
N GLY A 271 2.36 -6.40 7.92
CA GLY A 271 1.02 -6.91 7.68
C GLY A 271 0.98 -7.92 6.53
N TRP A 272 1.71 -7.67 5.45
CA TRP A 272 1.81 -8.61 4.34
C TRP A 272 2.54 -9.92 4.72
N ILE A 273 3.60 -9.82 5.53
CA ILE A 273 4.28 -11.01 6.08
C ILE A 273 3.34 -11.78 7.01
N ALA A 274 2.59 -11.08 7.86
CA ALA A 274 1.62 -11.70 8.74
C ALA A 274 0.46 -12.37 7.98
N LEU A 275 0.03 -11.81 6.84
CA LEU A 275 -0.95 -12.44 5.96
C LEU A 275 -0.49 -13.82 5.46
N LEU A 276 0.78 -13.95 5.07
CA LEU A 276 1.29 -15.18 4.46
C LEU A 276 1.84 -16.20 5.47
N TRP A 277 2.48 -15.73 6.52
CA TRP A 277 3.20 -16.58 7.47
C TRP A 277 2.89 -16.32 8.94
N GLY A 278 1.87 -15.49 9.25
CA GLY A 278 1.53 -15.09 10.62
C GLY A 278 1.33 -16.29 11.56
N ASP A 279 0.56 -17.28 11.14
CA ASP A 279 0.34 -18.49 11.92
C ASP A 279 1.60 -19.33 12.13
N THR A 280 2.46 -19.38 11.13
CA THR A 280 3.74 -20.11 11.20
C THR A 280 4.69 -19.42 12.19
N ILE A 281 4.80 -18.11 12.10
CA ILE A 281 5.63 -17.29 12.99
C ILE A 281 5.12 -17.37 14.42
N THR A 282 3.79 -17.27 14.63
CA THR A 282 3.18 -17.36 15.95
C THR A 282 3.43 -18.74 16.58
N ARG A 283 3.22 -19.81 15.84
CA ARG A 283 3.47 -21.18 16.33
C ARG A 283 4.94 -21.39 16.67
N TRP A 284 5.85 -20.95 15.82
CA TRP A 284 7.29 -21.03 16.08
C TRP A 284 7.67 -20.27 17.34
N TYR A 285 7.18 -19.03 17.50
CA TYR A 285 7.46 -18.20 18.67
C TYR A 285 6.96 -18.87 19.97
N LEU A 286 5.72 -19.36 19.98
CA LEU A 286 5.15 -20.03 21.14
C LEU A 286 5.87 -21.34 21.47
N SER A 287 6.27 -22.12 20.46
CA SER A 287 7.00 -23.37 20.68
C SER A 287 8.45 -23.16 21.20
N THR A 288 8.98 -21.96 21.08
CA THR A 288 10.34 -21.62 21.56
C THR A 288 10.29 -21.08 23.00
N LEU A 289 9.14 -20.59 23.47
CA LEU A 289 8.96 -20.05 24.83
C LEU A 289 8.38 -21.06 25.82
N LEU A 290 7.72 -22.12 25.32
CA LEU A 290 7.13 -23.22 26.10
C LEU A 290 8.01 -24.46 26.01
#